data_a276572828f7ad3c45e378f2032ed1ce
#
_entry.id   a276572828f7ad3c45e378f2032ed1ce
#
_cell.length_a   1.000
_cell.length_b   1.000
_cell.length_c   1.000
_cell.angle_alpha   90.00
_cell.angle_beta   90.00
_cell.angle_gamma   90.00
#
_symmetry.space_group_name_H-M   'P 1'
#
loop_
_entity.id
_entity.type
_entity.pdbx_description
1 polymer ?
#
loop_
_entity_poly.entity_id
_entity_poly.type
_entity_poly.pdbx_seq_one_letter_code
_entity_poly.pdbx_strand_id
1 'polypeptide(L)'
;MLNLQSEPSSLRGATLSWDITKACNLACGHCSNADDRAHAGKDLKIENAAHLLAEFVDAGGVGLHILGGEPLLRKDILTAIALARELQLTISITTNGTLLPSAEVIEWLLTKLATLTFSIDGPTPSINDRIRGVGNFSKATQTLRAFKQCSLETASKTRLNVSHVLCKAN
;
A
#
# COMPACT_ATOMS: atom_id res chain seq x y z
N MET A 1 -14.10 -33.01 -23.27
CA MET A 1 -14.16 -31.58 -23.64
C MET A 1 -14.95 -30.90 -22.53
N LEU A 2 -14.28 -30.22 -21.61
CA LEU A 2 -14.94 -29.38 -20.62
C LEU A 2 -15.46 -28.14 -21.35
N ASN A 3 -16.75 -27.94 -21.31
CA ASN A 3 -17.43 -26.80 -21.87
C ASN A 3 -17.19 -25.58 -20.97
N LEU A 4 -16.12 -24.83 -21.21
CA LEU A 4 -15.85 -23.53 -20.60
C LEU A 4 -16.77 -22.48 -21.23
N GLN A 5 -18.08 -22.65 -21.08
CA GLN A 5 -19.00 -21.55 -21.29
C GLN A 5 -18.72 -20.51 -20.19
N SER A 6 -18.40 -19.31 -20.62
CA SER A 6 -18.10 -18.14 -19.81
C SER A 6 -19.11 -17.93 -18.67
N GLU A 7 -18.79 -18.43 -17.49
CA GLU A 7 -19.39 -17.91 -16.26
C GLU A 7 -19.17 -16.39 -16.25
N PRO A 8 -20.19 -15.59 -15.92
CA PRO A 8 -19.98 -14.16 -15.76
C PRO A 8 -18.86 -13.96 -14.75
N SER A 9 -17.86 -13.15 -15.11
CA SER A 9 -16.60 -13.02 -14.39
C SER A 9 -16.83 -12.96 -12.88
N SER A 10 -16.35 -13.97 -12.16
CA SER A 10 -16.58 -14.15 -10.71
C SER A 10 -15.95 -13.03 -9.85
N LEU A 11 -15.12 -12.17 -10.47
CA LEU A 11 -14.40 -11.07 -9.83
C LEU A 11 -14.96 -9.69 -10.14
N ARG A 12 -16.17 -9.58 -10.68
CA ARG A 12 -16.78 -8.30 -11.04
C ARG A 12 -16.85 -7.35 -9.83
N GLY A 13 -16.18 -6.20 -9.95
CA GLY A 13 -16.10 -5.20 -8.89
C GLY A 13 -15.12 -5.52 -7.76
N ALA A 14 -14.35 -6.60 -7.86
CA ALA A 14 -13.40 -7.00 -6.83
C ALA A 14 -12.19 -6.06 -6.74
N THR A 15 -11.60 -5.99 -5.54
CA THR A 15 -10.30 -5.38 -5.27
C THR A 15 -9.31 -6.46 -4.89
N LEU A 16 -8.17 -6.51 -5.59
CA LEU A 16 -7.04 -7.38 -5.25
C LEU A 16 -6.22 -6.74 -4.15
N SER A 17 -5.94 -7.48 -3.07
CA SER A 17 -4.94 -7.09 -2.06
C SER A 17 -3.62 -7.77 -2.42
N TRP A 18 -2.56 -6.96 -2.60
CA TRP A 18 -1.24 -7.45 -3.00
C TRP A 18 -0.19 -7.08 -1.97
N ASP A 19 0.34 -8.08 -1.26
CA ASP A 19 1.56 -7.97 -0.48
C ASP A 19 2.75 -7.86 -1.44
N ILE A 20 3.03 -6.63 -1.89
CA ILE A 20 3.97 -6.36 -2.98
C ILE A 20 5.41 -6.69 -2.62
N THR A 21 5.74 -6.67 -1.34
CA THR A 21 7.03 -7.08 -0.77
C THR A 21 6.87 -7.59 0.64
N LYS A 22 7.75 -8.53 1.04
CA LYS A 22 7.87 -8.98 2.42
C LYS A 22 8.90 -8.18 3.23
N ALA A 23 9.70 -7.35 2.56
CA ALA A 23 10.65 -6.46 3.22
C ALA A 23 9.92 -5.37 4.01
N CYS A 24 10.36 -5.15 5.25
CA CYS A 24 9.86 -4.08 6.10
C CYS A 24 11.00 -3.54 6.97
N ASN A 25 11.03 -2.23 7.16
CA ASN A 25 11.99 -1.57 8.04
C ASN A 25 11.49 -1.43 9.50
N LEU A 26 10.34 -2.04 9.83
CA LEU A 26 9.79 -2.10 11.18
C LEU A 26 9.60 -3.55 11.64
N ALA A 27 9.49 -3.72 12.97
CA ALA A 27 9.22 -4.99 13.63
C ALA A 27 8.06 -4.84 14.62
N CYS A 28 6.90 -4.39 14.12
CA CYS A 28 5.72 -4.11 14.95
C CYS A 28 5.26 -5.35 15.72
N GLY A 29 4.89 -5.17 16.99
CA GLY A 29 4.52 -6.27 17.88
C GLY A 29 3.23 -7.02 17.50
N HIS A 30 2.37 -6.42 16.68
CA HIS A 30 1.10 -7.00 16.21
C HIS A 30 1.12 -7.39 14.73
N CYS A 31 2.32 -7.40 14.10
CA CYS A 31 2.44 -7.61 12.67
C CYS A 31 1.99 -9.03 12.28
N SER A 32 0.97 -9.14 11.42
CA SER A 32 0.51 -10.43 10.86
C SER A 32 1.56 -11.09 9.95
N ASN A 33 2.46 -10.29 9.36
CA ASN A 33 3.50 -10.76 8.44
C ASN A 33 4.88 -10.89 9.12
N ALA A 34 4.92 -11.02 10.45
CA ALA A 34 6.17 -11.06 11.20
C ALA A 34 7.10 -12.19 10.74
N ASP A 35 6.53 -13.38 10.52
CA ASP A 35 7.26 -14.59 10.12
C ASP A 35 7.70 -14.55 8.65
N ASP A 36 7.02 -13.75 7.82
CA ASP A 36 7.30 -13.63 6.40
C ASP A 36 8.56 -12.81 6.06
N ARG A 37 9.07 -12.04 7.01
CA ARG A 37 10.28 -11.20 6.82
C ARG A 37 11.52 -12.02 6.42
N ALA A 38 11.59 -13.28 6.84
CA ALA A 38 12.65 -14.20 6.41
C ALA A 38 12.63 -14.48 4.89
N HIS A 39 11.55 -14.17 4.21
CA HIS A 39 11.37 -14.33 2.77
C HIS A 39 11.51 -13.02 1.99
N ALA A 40 12.00 -11.95 2.62
CA ALA A 40 12.29 -10.69 1.95
C ALA A 40 13.24 -10.90 0.75
N GLY A 41 12.96 -10.21 -0.36
CA GLY A 41 13.73 -10.36 -1.60
C GLY A 41 13.26 -11.48 -2.55
N LYS A 42 12.20 -12.21 -2.19
CA LYS A 42 11.53 -13.18 -3.08
C LYS A 42 10.22 -12.60 -3.65
N ASP A 43 10.21 -11.30 -3.88
CA ASP A 43 9.03 -10.61 -4.39
C ASP A 43 8.73 -11.00 -5.83
N LEU A 44 7.45 -11.00 -6.21
CA LEU A 44 7.02 -11.26 -7.59
C LEU A 44 7.63 -10.21 -8.51
N LYS A 45 8.28 -10.64 -9.61
CA LYS A 45 8.81 -9.73 -10.62
C LYS A 45 7.69 -8.94 -11.27
N ILE A 46 7.99 -7.69 -11.67
CA ILE A 46 6.98 -6.79 -12.21
C ILE A 46 6.36 -7.31 -13.51
N GLU A 47 7.14 -8.02 -14.33
CA GLU A 47 6.65 -8.60 -15.59
C GLU A 47 5.59 -9.68 -15.32
N ASN A 48 5.79 -10.51 -14.29
CA ASN A 48 4.83 -11.53 -13.89
C ASN A 48 3.58 -10.90 -13.23
N ALA A 49 3.77 -9.83 -12.47
CA ALA A 49 2.68 -9.07 -11.90
C ALA A 49 1.79 -8.43 -12.98
N ALA A 50 2.40 -7.97 -14.09
CA ALA A 50 1.66 -7.41 -15.22
C ALA A 50 0.63 -8.40 -15.80
N HIS A 51 1.05 -9.64 -16.02
CA HIS A 51 0.15 -10.68 -16.52
C HIS A 51 -0.99 -10.98 -15.54
N LEU A 52 -0.66 -11.15 -14.25
CA LEU A 52 -1.64 -11.42 -13.21
C LEU A 52 -2.67 -10.28 -13.07
N LEU A 53 -2.22 -9.02 -13.11
CA LEU A 53 -3.10 -7.86 -13.04
C LEU A 53 -3.99 -7.75 -14.29
N ALA A 54 -3.48 -8.07 -15.49
CA ALA A 54 -4.27 -8.08 -16.71
C ALA A 54 -5.37 -9.15 -16.63
N GLU A 55 -5.04 -10.39 -16.24
CA GLU A 55 -6.02 -11.47 -16.02
C GLU A 55 -7.06 -11.10 -14.97
N PHE A 56 -6.64 -10.42 -13.88
CA PHE A 56 -7.55 -9.94 -12.84
C PHE A 56 -8.55 -8.91 -13.39
N VAL A 57 -8.10 -7.97 -14.23
CA VAL A 57 -8.97 -6.98 -14.89
C VAL A 57 -9.91 -7.67 -15.88
N ASP A 58 -9.43 -8.60 -16.69
CA ASP A 58 -10.25 -9.37 -17.65
C ASP A 58 -11.33 -10.19 -16.91
N ALA A 59 -11.05 -10.65 -15.69
CA ALA A 59 -12.01 -11.31 -14.83
C ALA A 59 -12.99 -10.35 -14.13
N GLY A 60 -12.92 -9.04 -14.39
CA GLY A 60 -13.84 -8.02 -13.86
C GLY A 60 -13.35 -7.31 -12.60
N GLY A 61 -12.10 -7.48 -12.21
CA GLY A 61 -11.48 -6.76 -11.11
C GLY A 61 -11.35 -5.26 -11.41
N VAL A 62 -11.49 -4.40 -10.39
CA VAL A 62 -11.54 -2.94 -10.55
C VAL A 62 -10.59 -2.19 -9.62
N GLY A 63 -10.05 -2.84 -8.62
CA GLY A 63 -9.23 -2.17 -7.62
C GLY A 63 -7.97 -2.97 -7.26
N LEU A 64 -6.94 -2.24 -6.84
CA LEU A 64 -5.71 -2.79 -6.31
C LEU A 64 -5.39 -2.12 -4.99
N HIS A 65 -5.28 -2.91 -3.92
CA HIS A 65 -4.77 -2.46 -2.63
C HIS A 65 -3.35 -2.99 -2.42
N ILE A 66 -2.38 -2.11 -2.46
CA ILE A 66 -0.97 -2.43 -2.27
C ILE A 66 -0.63 -2.32 -0.78
N LEU A 67 -0.12 -3.42 -0.25
CA LEU A 67 0.34 -3.56 1.13
C LEU A 67 1.56 -4.51 1.17
N GLY A 68 1.83 -5.14 2.30
CA GLY A 68 2.91 -6.11 2.49
C GLY A 68 3.73 -5.80 3.73
N GLY A 69 5.05 -5.88 3.63
CA GLY A 69 5.94 -5.33 4.64
C GLY A 69 5.85 -3.80 4.64
N GLU A 70 6.73 -3.14 3.88
CA GLU A 70 6.60 -1.71 3.58
C GLU A 70 6.70 -1.51 2.06
N PRO A 71 5.59 -1.16 1.39
CA PRO A 71 5.58 -1.02 -0.08
C PRO A 71 6.61 -0.02 -0.62
N LEU A 72 6.85 1.08 0.08
CA LEU A 72 7.79 2.13 -0.36
C LEU A 72 9.27 1.72 -0.26
N LEU A 73 9.59 0.55 0.32
CA LEU A 73 10.92 -0.06 0.24
C LEU A 73 11.18 -0.74 -1.10
N ARG A 74 10.13 -1.13 -1.80
CA ARG A 74 10.27 -1.81 -3.07
C ARG A 74 10.73 -0.84 -4.16
N LYS A 75 11.88 -1.15 -4.80
CA LYS A 75 12.55 -0.24 -5.75
C LYS A 75 11.71 0.09 -6.99
N ASP A 76 10.90 -0.86 -7.46
CA ASP A 76 10.05 -0.74 -8.64
C ASP A 76 8.57 -0.43 -8.30
N ILE A 77 8.29 0.08 -7.09
CA ILE A 77 6.93 0.40 -6.63
C ILE A 77 6.23 1.39 -7.57
N LEU A 78 6.93 2.41 -8.04
CA LEU A 78 6.36 3.41 -8.95
C LEU A 78 5.99 2.79 -10.30
N THR A 79 6.78 1.85 -10.80
CA THR A 79 6.48 1.08 -12.01
C THR A 79 5.24 0.22 -11.81
N ALA A 80 5.10 -0.45 -10.66
CA ALA A 80 3.91 -1.24 -10.33
C ALA A 80 2.63 -0.38 -10.30
N ILE A 81 2.71 0.82 -9.70
CA ILE A 81 1.60 1.76 -9.66
C ILE A 81 1.24 2.27 -11.07
N ALA A 82 2.26 2.62 -11.89
CA ALA A 82 2.03 3.07 -13.26
C ALA A 82 1.31 2.00 -14.08
N LEU A 83 1.79 0.76 -14.04
CA LEU A 83 1.19 -0.40 -14.69
C LEU A 83 -0.27 -0.61 -14.27
N ALA A 84 -0.55 -0.59 -12.96
CA ALA A 84 -1.93 -0.74 -12.47
C ALA A 84 -2.85 0.41 -12.95
N ARG A 85 -2.30 1.63 -13.10
CA ARG A 85 -3.05 2.77 -13.68
C ARG A 85 -3.32 2.62 -15.17
N GLU A 86 -2.38 2.08 -15.93
CA GLU A 86 -2.59 1.74 -17.35
C GLU A 86 -3.72 0.73 -17.53
N LEU A 87 -3.83 -0.23 -16.60
CA LEU A 87 -4.93 -1.19 -16.53
C LEU A 87 -6.22 -0.59 -15.91
N GLN A 88 -6.28 0.72 -15.67
CA GLN A 88 -7.42 1.48 -15.13
C GLN A 88 -7.87 1.04 -13.74
N LEU A 89 -7.05 0.34 -12.98
CA LEU A 89 -7.35 -0.04 -11.62
C LEU A 89 -7.41 1.18 -10.69
N THR A 90 -8.34 1.15 -9.76
CA THR A 90 -8.40 2.09 -8.63
C THR A 90 -7.38 1.65 -7.59
N ILE A 91 -6.35 2.49 -7.32
CA ILE A 91 -5.21 2.08 -6.50
C ILE A 91 -5.30 2.70 -5.10
N SER A 92 -5.11 1.85 -4.09
CA SER A 92 -4.88 2.27 -2.71
C SER A 92 -3.59 1.66 -2.17
N ILE A 93 -2.90 2.38 -1.27
CA ILE A 93 -1.67 1.93 -0.62
C ILE A 93 -1.83 2.07 0.89
N THR A 94 -1.29 1.08 1.63
CA THR A 94 -1.06 1.19 3.07
C THR A 94 0.44 1.22 3.34
N THR A 95 0.91 2.24 4.06
CA THR A 95 2.32 2.44 4.42
C THR A 95 2.48 2.61 5.93
N ASN A 96 3.63 2.23 6.46
CA ASN A 96 4.01 2.55 7.83
C ASN A 96 4.44 4.04 8.01
N GLY A 97 4.59 4.76 6.90
CA GLY A 97 4.87 6.19 6.87
C GLY A 97 6.27 6.61 7.32
N THR A 98 7.20 5.68 7.53
CA THR A 98 8.56 6.03 8.00
C THR A 98 9.48 6.52 6.90
N LEU A 99 9.11 6.28 5.65
CA LEU A 99 9.86 6.73 4.48
C LEU A 99 9.20 7.99 3.93
N LEU A 100 9.92 9.11 3.97
CA LEU A 100 9.48 10.37 3.38
C LEU A 100 10.01 10.44 1.93
N PRO A 101 9.16 10.31 0.91
CA PRO A 101 9.58 10.48 -0.48
C PRO A 101 9.95 11.93 -0.80
N SER A 102 10.61 12.17 -1.95
CA SER A 102 10.82 13.53 -2.44
C SER A 102 9.49 14.21 -2.80
N ALA A 103 9.49 15.53 -2.89
CA ALA A 103 8.28 16.30 -3.21
C ALA A 103 7.66 15.86 -4.54
N GLU A 104 8.49 15.62 -5.55
CA GLU A 104 8.06 15.17 -6.88
C GLU A 104 7.39 13.79 -6.81
N VAL A 105 7.92 12.86 -6.00
CA VAL A 105 7.32 11.53 -5.81
C VAL A 105 6.02 11.63 -5.04
N ILE A 106 5.92 12.49 -4.03
CA ILE A 106 4.67 12.74 -3.29
C ILE A 106 3.59 13.26 -4.25
N GLU A 107 3.91 14.29 -5.05
CA GLU A 107 2.99 14.85 -6.03
C GLU A 107 2.55 13.80 -7.05
N TRP A 108 3.51 13.03 -7.59
CA TRP A 108 3.21 11.95 -8.53
C TRP A 108 2.26 10.91 -7.93
N LEU A 109 2.52 10.44 -6.70
CA LEU A 109 1.67 9.48 -6.00
C LEU A 109 0.26 10.03 -5.82
N LEU A 110 0.13 11.31 -5.46
CA LEU A 110 -1.16 11.98 -5.30
C LEU A 110 -1.96 12.10 -6.61
N THR A 111 -1.31 11.98 -7.77
CA THR A 111 -2.03 11.91 -9.07
C THR A 111 -2.49 10.50 -9.43
N LYS A 112 -1.91 9.46 -8.82
CA LYS A 112 -2.14 8.05 -9.18
C LYS A 112 -3.06 7.32 -8.22
N LEU A 113 -3.02 7.67 -6.93
CA LEU A 113 -3.72 6.95 -5.87
C LEU A 113 -5.12 7.50 -5.64
N ALA A 114 -6.07 6.60 -5.41
CA ALA A 114 -7.39 6.96 -4.87
C ALA A 114 -7.32 7.14 -3.34
N THR A 115 -6.49 6.32 -2.66
CA THR A 115 -6.35 6.37 -1.21
C THR A 115 -4.91 6.03 -0.80
N LEU A 116 -4.36 6.80 0.14
CA LEU A 116 -3.12 6.50 0.84
C LEU A 116 -3.41 6.42 2.34
N THR A 117 -3.13 5.26 2.94
CA THR A 117 -3.40 4.96 4.34
C THR A 117 -2.10 4.89 5.13
N PHE A 118 -2.00 5.66 6.18
CA PHE A 118 -0.88 5.66 7.12
C PHE A 118 -1.21 4.81 8.33
N SER A 119 -0.32 3.92 8.71
CA SER A 119 -0.48 3.06 9.87
C SER A 119 0.03 3.76 11.13
N ILE A 120 -0.88 4.22 12.00
CA ILE A 120 -0.58 4.91 13.27
C ILE A 120 -1.45 4.31 14.37
N ASP A 121 -0.85 3.71 15.39
CA ASP A 121 -1.53 2.95 16.44
C ASP A 121 -1.66 3.69 17.79
N GLY A 122 -1.46 4.98 17.78
CA GLY A 122 -1.65 5.78 19.01
C GLY A 122 -1.60 7.27 18.75
N PRO A 123 -2.24 8.07 19.60
CA PRO A 123 -2.28 9.53 19.45
C PRO A 123 -0.98 10.22 19.92
N THR A 124 -0.09 9.48 20.57
CA THR A 124 1.20 9.99 21.09
C THR A 124 2.35 9.05 20.74
N PRO A 125 3.60 9.56 20.73
CA PRO A 125 4.79 8.71 20.55
C PRO A 125 4.84 7.54 21.55
N SER A 126 4.55 7.81 22.83
CA SER A 126 4.63 6.79 23.89
C SER A 126 3.67 5.60 23.69
N ILE A 127 2.53 5.81 23.07
CA ILE A 127 1.55 4.76 22.77
C ILE A 127 1.91 4.07 21.45
N ASN A 128 2.06 4.86 20.39
CA ASN A 128 2.33 4.33 19.07
C ASN A 128 3.65 3.54 18.99
N ASP A 129 4.71 4.10 19.55
CA ASP A 129 6.07 3.56 19.42
C ASP A 129 6.28 2.29 20.26
N ARG A 130 5.46 2.07 21.29
CA ARG A 130 5.41 0.79 22.03
C ARG A 130 5.05 -0.38 21.12
N ILE A 131 4.22 -0.13 20.09
CA ILE A 131 3.73 -1.15 19.17
C ILE A 131 4.60 -1.20 17.91
N ARG A 132 4.90 -0.02 17.33
CA ARG A 132 5.53 0.11 16.02
C ARG A 132 7.04 0.33 16.05
N GLY A 133 7.61 0.60 17.21
CA GLY A 133 9.04 0.89 17.39
C GLY A 133 9.33 2.37 17.57
N VAL A 134 10.40 2.64 18.30
CA VAL A 134 10.83 3.99 18.71
C VAL A 134 11.03 4.91 17.52
N GLY A 135 10.44 6.12 17.59
CA GLY A 135 10.53 7.15 16.56
C GLY A 135 9.59 6.97 15.36
N ASN A 136 8.79 5.89 15.34
CA ASN A 136 7.84 5.67 14.25
C ASN A 136 6.79 6.77 14.19
N PHE A 137 6.17 7.16 15.32
CA PHE A 137 5.15 8.20 15.37
C PHE A 137 5.61 9.51 14.74
N SER A 138 6.81 9.95 15.09
CA SER A 138 7.37 11.21 14.56
C SER A 138 7.55 11.14 13.05
N LYS A 139 8.15 10.06 12.53
CA LYS A 139 8.38 9.87 11.09
C LYS A 139 7.05 9.75 10.33
N ALA A 140 6.13 8.89 10.79
CA ALA A 140 4.85 8.68 10.13
C ALA A 140 4.00 9.95 10.08
N THR A 141 3.96 10.72 11.17
CA THR A 141 3.22 12.00 11.21
C THR A 141 3.90 13.09 10.39
N GLN A 142 5.23 13.12 10.29
CA GLN A 142 5.97 14.01 9.40
C GLN A 142 5.63 13.73 7.94
N THR A 143 5.68 12.45 7.54
CA THR A 143 5.34 12.04 6.17
C THR A 143 3.88 12.33 5.83
N LEU A 144 2.95 12.02 6.73
CA LEU A 144 1.53 12.35 6.56
C LEU A 144 1.31 13.86 6.37
N ARG A 145 2.00 14.71 7.13
CA ARG A 145 1.92 16.18 6.99
C ARG A 145 2.43 16.64 5.62
N ALA A 146 3.54 16.06 5.13
CA ALA A 146 4.09 16.39 3.81
C ALA A 146 3.08 16.04 2.69
N PHE A 147 2.49 14.85 2.73
CA PHE A 147 1.42 14.46 1.80
C PHE A 147 0.19 15.36 1.91
N LYS A 148 -0.21 15.73 3.13
CA LYS A 148 -1.36 16.62 3.36
C LYS A 148 -1.11 18.01 2.78
N GLN A 149 0.08 18.57 3.00
CA GLN A 149 0.47 19.87 2.47
C GLN A 149 0.45 19.86 0.94
N CYS A 150 1.13 18.91 0.31
CA CYS A 150 1.15 18.77 -1.14
C CYS A 150 -0.26 18.54 -1.72
N SER A 151 -1.09 17.74 -1.05
CA SER A 151 -2.49 17.50 -1.47
C SER A 151 -3.33 18.79 -1.47
N LEU A 152 -3.10 19.68 -0.52
CA LEU A 152 -3.79 20.99 -0.48
C LEU A 152 -3.30 21.92 -1.60
N GLU A 153 -1.99 21.96 -1.83
CA GLU A 153 -1.36 22.81 -2.85
C GLU A 153 -1.74 22.37 -4.27
N THR A 154 -1.87 21.07 -4.51
CA THR A 154 -2.20 20.51 -5.83
C THR A 154 -3.69 20.24 -6.03
N ALA A 155 -4.54 20.54 -5.03
CA ALA A 155 -5.96 20.19 -5.03
C ALA A 155 -6.22 18.69 -5.37
N SER A 156 -5.35 17.80 -4.89
CA SER A 156 -5.43 16.37 -5.15
C SER A 156 -6.71 15.76 -4.58
N LYS A 157 -7.29 14.81 -5.31
CA LYS A 157 -8.48 14.04 -4.90
C LYS A 157 -8.13 12.78 -4.09
N THR A 158 -6.84 12.47 -3.90
CA THR A 158 -6.39 11.32 -3.12
C THR A 158 -6.85 11.45 -1.66
N ARG A 159 -7.54 10.43 -1.15
CA ARG A 159 -7.90 10.37 0.26
C ARG A 159 -6.70 9.96 1.10
N LEU A 160 -6.40 10.76 2.13
CA LEU A 160 -5.39 10.43 3.14
C LEU A 160 -6.09 9.87 4.37
N ASN A 161 -5.84 8.60 4.67
CA ASN A 161 -6.44 7.88 5.78
C ASN A 161 -5.39 7.54 6.84
N VAL A 162 -5.86 7.29 8.06
CA VAL A 162 -5.09 6.66 9.12
C VAL A 162 -5.74 5.32 9.46
N SER A 163 -4.94 4.26 9.47
CA SER A 163 -5.34 2.94 9.96
C SER A 163 -4.78 2.73 11.36
N HIS A 164 -5.61 2.19 12.24
CA HIS A 164 -5.29 1.95 13.64
C HIS A 164 -5.75 0.55 14.04
N VAL A 165 -4.87 -0.22 14.63
CA VAL A 165 -5.18 -1.54 15.19
C VAL A 165 -5.43 -1.39 16.69
N LEU A 166 -6.67 -1.64 17.12
CA LEU A 166 -7.00 -1.66 18.55
C LEU A 166 -6.45 -2.92 19.21
N CYS A 167 -5.65 -2.75 20.23
CA CYS A 167 -5.08 -3.84 21.01
C CYS A 167 -4.88 -3.40 22.49
N LYS A 168 -4.50 -4.35 23.35
CA LYS A 168 -4.29 -4.04 24.79
C LYS A 168 -3.16 -3.04 25.08
N ALA A 169 -2.34 -2.70 24.08
CA ALA A 169 -1.19 -1.81 24.24
C ALA A 169 -1.51 -0.34 23.91
N ASN A 170 -2.69 -0.05 23.36
CA ASN A 170 -3.13 1.31 22.99
C ASN A 170 -4.54 1.66 23.47
#